data_5933929959fc422edbf104983ee31acb
#
_entry.id   5933929959fc422edbf104983ee31acb
#
_cell.length_a   1.000
_cell.length_b   1.000
_cell.length_c   1.000
_cell.angle_alpha   90.00
_cell.angle_beta   90.00
_cell.angle_gamma   90.00
#
_symmetry.space_group_name_H-M   'P 1'
#
loop_
_entity.id
_entity.type
_entity.pdbx_description
1 polymer ?
#
loop_
_entity_poly.entity_id
_entity_poly.type
_entity_poly.pdbx_seq_one_letter_code
_entity_poly.pdbx_strand_id
1 'polypeptide(L)'
;VSGGTPKGKSSAARGRRIAEKARGPRREPAPRPAADDPHADIGVEARLVAGLLLNAALEKRTGLDEALSQSPARDLPPQDRAFARAVAMAALRRLGEIDQILERRLQKAPPLAVMTILRIALAQTLVLETPAFAAVSTAVKLAERDPKTRPYKNLVNAVLRGVGRDGPGLTTAEANLPDWLAQRWKATYGEAALIGLALATREEPATDLTAKPGVDPAELAASVEGEALPGGTVRTGKRGDVASWPGFEAGDWWVQDAAAAVPARLLAVKAGETALDLCAAPGGKTLQLAA
;
A
#
# COMPACT_ATOMS: atom_id res chain seq x y z
N VAL A 1 15.67 90.68 -9.25
CA VAL A 1 16.26 90.14 -8.09
C VAL A 1 16.19 88.62 -8.18
N SER A 2 17.31 88.03 -8.31
CA SER A 2 17.69 86.65 -8.47
C SER A 2 17.25 85.71 -7.32
N GLY A 3 16.85 84.51 -7.63
CA GLY A 3 16.66 83.44 -6.70
C GLY A 3 16.95 82.08 -7.34
N GLY A 4 18.14 81.56 -7.11
CA GLY A 4 18.63 80.30 -7.65
C GLY A 4 18.01 79.10 -7.03
N THR A 5 17.80 78.11 -7.84
CA THR A 5 17.36 76.68 -7.47
C THR A 5 18.53 75.83 -7.16
N PRO A 6 18.55 75.03 -6.08
CA PRO A 6 19.53 73.99 -5.89
C PRO A 6 19.11 72.66 -6.51
N LYS A 7 20.02 72.11 -7.28
CA LYS A 7 19.93 70.79 -7.95
C LYS A 7 19.84 69.66 -6.91
N GLY A 8 18.80 68.85 -6.99
CA GLY A 8 18.63 67.63 -6.23
C GLY A 8 19.57 66.51 -6.71
N LYS A 9 20.46 66.05 -5.87
CA LYS A 9 21.14 64.76 -5.95
C LYS A 9 20.44 63.87 -4.94
N SER A 10 20.01 62.68 -5.34
CA SER A 10 19.65 61.54 -4.52
C SER A 10 18.37 60.80 -4.93
N SER A 11 18.41 60.20 -6.08
CA SER A 11 17.36 59.16 -6.40
C SER A 11 17.96 57.78 -6.60
N ALA A 12 19.29 57.66 -6.76
CA ALA A 12 19.94 56.35 -6.99
C ALA A 12 20.26 55.51 -5.71
N ALA A 13 20.26 56.17 -4.56
CA ALA A 13 20.60 55.48 -3.29
C ALA A 13 19.37 54.81 -2.61
N ARG A 14 18.14 55.23 -2.91
CA ARG A 14 16.90 54.64 -2.35
C ARG A 14 16.50 53.35 -3.03
N GLY A 15 16.83 53.15 -4.31
CA GLY A 15 16.47 51.95 -5.10
C GLY A 15 17.30 50.74 -4.70
N ARG A 16 18.54 50.90 -4.21
CA ARG A 16 19.37 49.76 -3.81
C ARG A 16 19.04 49.19 -2.43
N ARG A 17 18.45 49.95 -1.52
CA ARG A 17 18.06 49.46 -0.17
C ARG A 17 16.73 48.67 -0.17
N ILE A 18 15.89 48.84 -1.16
CA ILE A 18 14.61 48.08 -1.25
C ILE A 18 14.82 46.71 -1.89
N ALA A 19 15.81 46.54 -2.78
CA ALA A 19 16.12 45.26 -3.42
C ALA A 19 16.84 44.27 -2.51
N GLU A 20 17.47 44.72 -1.39
CA GLU A 20 18.21 43.86 -0.48
C GLU A 20 17.35 43.23 0.62
N LYS A 21 16.15 43.79 0.88
CA LYS A 21 15.22 43.29 1.92
C LYS A 21 14.24 42.22 1.45
N ALA A 22 14.21 41.86 0.15
CA ALA A 22 13.29 40.88 -0.43
C ALA A 22 13.92 39.49 -0.65
N ARG A 23 15.17 39.26 -0.26
CA ARG A 23 15.75 37.91 -0.24
C ARG A 23 15.56 37.30 1.13
N GLY A 24 14.47 36.55 1.29
CA GLY A 24 14.29 35.63 2.42
C GLY A 24 15.48 34.65 2.52
N PRO A 25 15.70 34.02 3.67
CA PRO A 25 16.83 33.13 3.87
C PRO A 25 16.85 32.09 2.76
N ARG A 26 18.00 32.00 2.05
CA ARG A 26 18.23 30.92 1.10
C ARG A 26 18.05 29.61 1.86
N ARG A 27 17.00 28.87 1.55
CA ARG A 27 16.88 27.48 2.00
C ARG A 27 18.13 26.77 1.48
N GLU A 28 18.96 26.29 2.41
CA GLU A 28 20.06 25.39 2.07
C GLU A 28 19.49 24.25 1.23
N PRO A 29 20.13 23.90 0.10
CA PRO A 29 19.73 22.72 -0.66
C PRO A 29 19.85 21.52 0.26
N ALA A 30 18.78 20.71 0.33
CA ALA A 30 18.80 19.46 1.08
C ALA A 30 20.06 18.67 0.72
N PRO A 31 20.74 18.05 1.69
CA PRO A 31 21.99 17.33 1.45
C PRO A 31 21.77 16.33 0.32
N ARG A 32 22.66 16.35 -0.67
CA ARG A 32 22.69 15.33 -1.72
C ARG A 32 22.95 13.99 -1.03
N PRO A 33 22.15 12.95 -1.28
CA PRO A 33 22.44 11.64 -0.74
C PRO A 33 23.84 11.22 -1.20
N ALA A 34 24.63 10.70 -0.28
CA ALA A 34 25.96 10.17 -0.56
C ALA A 34 25.84 9.11 -1.67
N ALA A 35 26.76 9.14 -2.62
CA ALA A 35 26.72 8.29 -3.81
C ALA A 35 26.95 6.80 -3.52
N ASP A 36 27.37 6.43 -2.30
CA ASP A 36 27.71 5.07 -1.89
C ASP A 36 27.14 4.75 -0.49
N ASP A 37 25.80 4.63 -0.41
CA ASP A 37 25.18 3.99 0.74
C ASP A 37 25.06 2.49 0.46
N PRO A 38 25.83 1.60 1.13
CA PRO A 38 25.76 0.15 0.93
C PRO A 38 24.39 -0.42 1.30
N HIS A 39 23.58 0.28 2.10
CA HIS A 39 22.21 -0.10 2.41
C HIS A 39 21.21 0.28 1.29
N ALA A 40 21.61 1.15 0.37
CA ALA A 40 20.74 1.56 -0.74
C ALA A 40 20.44 0.43 -1.75
N ASP A 41 21.25 -0.61 -1.80
CA ASP A 41 21.03 -1.76 -2.68
C ASP A 41 20.17 -2.86 -2.04
N ILE A 42 20.19 -2.99 -0.72
CA ILE A 42 19.40 -4.00 0.01
C ILE A 42 17.90 -3.84 -0.27
N GLY A 43 17.40 -2.61 -0.33
CA GLY A 43 15.99 -2.35 -0.62
C GLY A 43 15.57 -2.48 -2.10
N VAL A 44 16.51 -2.54 -3.04
CA VAL A 44 16.21 -2.62 -4.47
C VAL A 44 15.68 -4.01 -4.85
N GLU A 45 16.26 -5.08 -4.30
CA GLU A 45 15.81 -6.46 -4.58
C GLU A 45 14.38 -6.70 -4.10
N ALA A 46 14.02 -6.30 -2.89
CA ALA A 46 12.66 -6.42 -2.39
C ALA A 46 11.65 -5.68 -3.28
N ARG A 47 12.03 -4.52 -3.82
CA ARG A 47 11.19 -3.74 -4.74
C ARG A 47 11.11 -4.36 -6.13
N LEU A 48 12.19 -4.96 -6.62
CA LEU A 48 12.16 -5.76 -7.84
C LEU A 48 11.14 -6.90 -7.70
N VAL A 49 11.23 -7.63 -6.59
CA VAL A 49 10.30 -8.73 -6.28
C VAL A 49 8.86 -8.20 -6.14
N ALA A 50 8.64 -7.06 -5.49
CA ALA A 50 7.31 -6.44 -5.43
C ALA A 50 6.73 -6.18 -6.82
N GLY A 51 7.55 -5.70 -7.77
CA GLY A 51 7.15 -5.53 -9.17
C GLY A 51 6.83 -6.84 -9.87
N LEU A 52 7.60 -7.90 -9.61
CA LEU A 52 7.32 -9.24 -10.15
C LEU A 52 6.01 -9.81 -9.61
N LEU A 53 5.74 -9.65 -8.30
CA LEU A 53 4.47 -10.05 -7.68
C LEU A 53 3.29 -9.29 -8.28
N LEU A 54 3.41 -7.98 -8.46
CA LEU A 54 2.38 -7.17 -9.10
C LEU A 54 2.10 -7.65 -10.52
N ASN A 55 3.13 -7.91 -11.33
CA ASN A 55 2.99 -8.42 -12.69
C ASN A 55 2.42 -9.86 -12.71
N ALA A 56 2.77 -10.71 -11.74
CA ALA A 56 2.21 -12.05 -11.62
C ALA A 56 0.69 -11.99 -11.41
N ALA A 57 0.22 -11.10 -10.55
CA ALA A 57 -1.21 -10.90 -10.31
C ALA A 57 -1.93 -10.31 -11.54
N LEU A 58 -1.38 -9.26 -12.17
CA LEU A 58 -2.06 -8.51 -13.23
C LEU A 58 -2.00 -9.21 -14.59
N GLU A 59 -0.84 -9.77 -14.96
CA GLU A 59 -0.62 -10.32 -16.29
C GLU A 59 -0.83 -11.84 -16.33
N LYS A 60 -0.30 -12.55 -15.33
CA LYS A 60 -0.36 -14.01 -15.29
C LYS A 60 -1.56 -14.55 -14.53
N ARG A 61 -2.26 -13.70 -13.80
CA ARG A 61 -3.37 -14.07 -12.90
C ARG A 61 -2.98 -15.15 -11.89
N THR A 62 -1.72 -15.12 -11.46
CA THR A 62 -1.15 -16.04 -10.46
C THR A 62 -1.45 -15.49 -9.07
N GLY A 63 -1.80 -16.35 -8.14
CA GLY A 63 -1.96 -15.97 -6.74
C GLY A 63 -0.65 -15.45 -6.14
N LEU A 64 -0.73 -14.46 -5.24
CA LEU A 64 0.47 -13.85 -4.66
C LEU A 64 1.27 -14.87 -3.82
N ASP A 65 0.60 -15.76 -3.10
CA ASP A 65 1.29 -16.78 -2.28
C ASP A 65 2.02 -17.81 -3.15
N GLU A 66 1.44 -18.18 -4.30
CA GLU A 66 2.11 -18.99 -5.29
C GLU A 66 3.34 -18.27 -5.86
N ALA A 67 3.19 -17.00 -6.24
CA ALA A 67 4.30 -16.20 -6.75
C ALA A 67 5.41 -15.98 -5.71
N LEU A 68 5.06 -15.86 -4.42
CA LEU A 68 6.00 -15.75 -3.31
C LEU A 68 6.78 -17.05 -3.04
N SER A 69 6.21 -18.20 -3.40
CA SER A 69 6.87 -19.50 -3.25
C SER A 69 7.94 -19.79 -4.30
N GLN A 70 7.98 -18.96 -5.37
CA GLN A 70 8.91 -19.08 -6.49
C GLN A 70 10.12 -18.14 -6.35
N SER A 71 11.25 -18.51 -6.95
CA SER A 71 12.41 -17.61 -7.09
C SER A 71 12.07 -16.44 -8.03
N PRO A 72 12.56 -15.20 -7.78
CA PRO A 72 13.49 -14.84 -6.70
C PRO A 72 12.80 -14.48 -5.36
N ALA A 73 11.47 -14.49 -5.27
CA ALA A 73 10.76 -14.08 -4.05
C ALA A 73 11.06 -15.01 -2.87
N ARG A 74 11.10 -16.33 -3.12
CA ARG A 74 11.43 -17.34 -2.11
C ARG A 74 12.81 -17.14 -1.49
N ASP A 75 13.75 -16.65 -2.28
CA ASP A 75 15.16 -16.55 -1.92
C ASP A 75 15.48 -15.27 -1.13
N LEU A 76 14.51 -14.35 -1.00
CA LEU A 76 14.66 -13.15 -0.17
C LEU A 76 14.68 -13.49 1.33
N PRO A 77 15.42 -12.70 2.14
CA PRO A 77 15.25 -12.72 3.59
C PRO A 77 13.77 -12.51 3.98
N PRO A 78 13.30 -13.12 5.09
CA PRO A 78 11.90 -13.05 5.49
C PRO A 78 11.35 -11.61 5.58
N GLN A 79 12.14 -10.68 6.12
CA GLN A 79 11.75 -9.27 6.24
C GLN A 79 11.57 -8.62 4.87
N ASP A 80 12.49 -8.85 3.93
CA ASP A 80 12.43 -8.28 2.58
C ASP A 80 11.29 -8.89 1.76
N ARG A 81 11.02 -10.17 1.95
CA ARG A 81 9.88 -10.86 1.35
C ARG A 81 8.55 -10.32 1.87
N ALA A 82 8.44 -10.09 3.18
CA ALA A 82 7.26 -9.46 3.77
C ALA A 82 7.05 -8.03 3.24
N PHE A 83 8.13 -7.25 3.13
CA PHE A 83 8.08 -5.91 2.54
C PHE A 83 7.67 -5.93 1.06
N ALA A 84 8.25 -6.82 0.26
CA ALA A 84 7.87 -6.98 -1.15
C ALA A 84 6.38 -7.32 -1.30
N ARG A 85 5.86 -8.21 -0.46
CA ARG A 85 4.43 -8.55 -0.40
C ARG A 85 3.58 -7.33 -0.03
N ALA A 86 3.98 -6.59 0.99
CA ALA A 86 3.25 -5.40 1.43
C ALA A 86 3.16 -4.33 0.33
N VAL A 87 4.28 -4.06 -0.38
CA VAL A 87 4.31 -3.11 -1.51
C VAL A 87 3.40 -3.58 -2.65
N ALA A 88 3.46 -4.87 -3.03
CA ALA A 88 2.61 -5.42 -4.10
C ALA A 88 1.12 -5.34 -3.73
N MET A 89 0.76 -5.70 -2.48
CA MET A 89 -0.60 -5.61 -1.98
C MET A 89 -1.11 -4.17 -1.93
N ALA A 90 -0.29 -3.23 -1.48
CA ALA A 90 -0.62 -1.80 -1.47
C ALA A 90 -0.89 -1.28 -2.90
N ALA A 91 -0.04 -1.68 -3.86
CA ALA A 91 -0.22 -1.33 -5.27
C ALA A 91 -1.52 -1.93 -5.85
N LEU A 92 -1.85 -3.17 -5.54
CA LEU A 92 -3.08 -3.83 -6.01
C LEU A 92 -4.33 -3.18 -5.42
N ARG A 93 -4.35 -2.88 -4.11
CA ARG A 93 -5.50 -2.25 -3.46
C ARG A 93 -5.79 -0.85 -3.98
N ARG A 94 -4.78 -0.12 -4.41
CA ARG A 94 -4.88 1.27 -4.87
C ARG A 94 -4.55 1.42 -6.37
N LEU A 95 -4.67 0.33 -7.14
CA LEU A 95 -4.22 0.27 -8.54
C LEU A 95 -4.89 1.34 -9.41
N GLY A 96 -6.21 1.45 -9.35
CA GLY A 96 -6.95 2.41 -10.16
C GLY A 96 -6.64 3.86 -9.78
N GLU A 97 -6.52 4.17 -8.48
CA GLU A 97 -6.11 5.50 -8.04
C GLU A 97 -4.69 5.83 -8.48
N ILE A 98 -3.76 4.89 -8.35
CA ILE A 98 -2.37 5.05 -8.82
C ILE A 98 -2.36 5.28 -10.32
N ASP A 99 -3.12 4.52 -11.09
CA ASP A 99 -3.20 4.68 -12.54
C ASP A 99 -3.81 6.03 -12.93
N GLN A 100 -4.86 6.52 -12.27
CA GLN A 100 -5.38 7.88 -12.46
C GLN A 100 -4.33 8.98 -12.19
N ILE A 101 -3.47 8.80 -11.18
CA ILE A 101 -2.37 9.73 -10.91
C ILE A 101 -1.36 9.71 -12.06
N LEU A 102 -1.02 8.52 -12.55
CA LEU A 102 -0.05 8.34 -13.63
C LEU A 102 -0.58 8.87 -14.97
N GLU A 103 -1.83 8.62 -15.32
CA GLU A 103 -2.47 9.11 -16.55
C GLU A 103 -2.43 10.62 -16.66
N ARG A 104 -2.64 11.35 -15.57
CA ARG A 104 -2.56 12.82 -15.57
C ARG A 104 -1.15 13.35 -15.77
N ARG A 105 -0.12 12.54 -15.60
CA ARG A 105 1.30 12.96 -15.67
C ARG A 105 2.05 12.36 -16.85
N LEU A 106 1.47 11.38 -17.51
CA LEU A 106 2.05 10.70 -18.66
C LEU A 106 1.33 11.14 -19.95
N GLN A 107 2.05 11.69 -20.90
CA GLN A 107 1.50 12.01 -22.22
C GLN A 107 1.18 10.75 -23.03
N LYS A 108 1.96 9.69 -22.80
CA LYS A 108 1.80 8.38 -23.42
C LYS A 108 2.20 7.32 -22.42
N ALA A 109 1.46 6.21 -22.39
CA ALA A 109 1.78 5.07 -21.55
C ALA A 109 3.16 4.51 -21.92
N PRO A 110 4.10 4.43 -20.98
CA PRO A 110 5.39 3.79 -21.19
C PRO A 110 5.24 2.25 -21.18
N PRO A 111 6.30 1.48 -21.52
CA PRO A 111 6.26 0.04 -21.41
C PRO A 111 5.81 -0.46 -20.03
N LEU A 112 5.14 -1.62 -19.98
CA LEU A 112 4.59 -2.20 -18.74
C LEU A 112 5.60 -2.26 -17.61
N ALA A 113 6.85 -2.66 -17.87
CA ALA A 113 7.89 -2.70 -16.85
C ALA A 113 8.15 -1.34 -16.19
N VAL A 114 8.05 -0.25 -16.96
CA VAL A 114 8.18 1.12 -16.43
C VAL A 114 6.93 1.51 -15.64
N MET A 115 5.72 1.15 -16.13
CA MET A 115 4.48 1.34 -15.37
C MET A 115 4.53 0.63 -14.02
N THR A 116 5.03 -0.62 -14.00
CA THR A 116 5.20 -1.39 -12.76
C THR A 116 6.12 -0.66 -11.77
N ILE A 117 7.27 -0.15 -12.23
CA ILE A 117 8.18 0.64 -11.38
C ILE A 117 7.46 1.86 -10.80
N LEU A 118 6.71 2.59 -11.60
CA LEU A 118 5.96 3.76 -11.16
C LEU A 118 4.86 3.39 -10.15
N ARG A 119 4.10 2.32 -10.41
CA ARG A 119 3.02 1.83 -9.53
C ARG A 119 3.55 1.44 -8.15
N ILE A 120 4.61 0.63 -8.08
CA ILE A 120 5.19 0.22 -6.79
C ILE A 120 5.83 1.39 -6.04
N ALA A 121 6.41 2.37 -6.74
CA ALA A 121 6.95 3.57 -6.11
C ALA A 121 5.85 4.45 -5.51
N LEU A 122 4.74 4.66 -6.22
CA LEU A 122 3.60 5.40 -5.71
C LEU A 122 2.89 4.67 -4.57
N ALA A 123 2.74 3.34 -4.64
CA ALA A 123 2.19 2.57 -3.53
C ALA A 123 3.00 2.74 -2.24
N GLN A 124 4.33 2.78 -2.33
CA GLN A 124 5.20 3.01 -1.18
C GLN A 124 4.99 4.40 -0.56
N THR A 125 4.86 5.44 -1.38
CA THR A 125 4.72 6.81 -0.87
C THR A 125 3.31 7.14 -0.39
N LEU A 126 2.28 6.61 -1.06
CA LEU A 126 0.88 6.96 -0.81
C LEU A 126 0.20 6.06 0.24
N VAL A 127 0.72 4.83 0.43
CA VAL A 127 0.08 3.83 1.31
C VAL A 127 1.00 3.41 2.45
N LEU A 128 2.28 3.16 2.15
CA LEU A 128 3.25 2.69 3.15
C LEU A 128 4.07 3.81 3.77
N GLU A 129 3.74 5.06 3.47
CA GLU A 129 4.39 6.27 4.02
C GLU A 129 5.92 6.26 3.88
N THR A 130 6.44 5.52 2.91
CA THR A 130 7.87 5.51 2.62
C THR A 130 8.31 6.92 2.21
N PRO A 131 9.40 7.44 2.77
CA PRO A 131 9.92 8.76 2.39
C PRO A 131 10.08 8.89 0.88
N ALA A 132 9.53 9.96 0.30
CA ALA A 132 9.48 10.15 -1.16
C ALA A 132 10.86 10.06 -1.81
N PHE A 133 11.91 10.58 -1.17
CA PHE A 133 13.28 10.50 -1.70
C PHE A 133 13.77 9.05 -1.84
N ALA A 134 13.43 8.18 -0.88
CA ALA A 134 13.82 6.77 -0.90
C ALA A 134 13.07 6.00 -1.99
N ALA A 135 11.76 6.23 -2.13
CA ALA A 135 10.95 5.62 -3.19
C ALA A 135 11.42 6.06 -4.58
N VAL A 136 11.73 7.35 -4.78
CA VAL A 136 12.25 7.88 -6.05
C VAL A 136 13.63 7.31 -6.36
N SER A 137 14.55 7.34 -5.40
CA SER A 137 15.93 6.84 -5.59
C SER A 137 15.93 5.37 -6.00
N THR A 138 15.20 4.52 -5.29
CA THR A 138 15.12 3.09 -5.59
C THR A 138 14.38 2.81 -6.91
N ALA A 139 13.35 3.57 -7.26
CA ALA A 139 12.66 3.44 -8.55
C ALA A 139 13.58 3.77 -9.74
N VAL A 140 14.41 4.81 -9.60
CA VAL A 140 15.42 5.17 -10.62
C VAL A 140 16.45 4.06 -10.75
N LYS A 141 16.97 3.51 -9.65
CA LYS A 141 17.91 2.39 -9.66
C LYS A 141 17.31 1.14 -10.33
N LEU A 142 16.04 0.82 -10.05
CA LEU A 142 15.32 -0.26 -10.74
C LEU A 142 15.23 -0.02 -12.25
N ALA A 143 14.90 1.21 -12.65
CA ALA A 143 14.83 1.55 -14.07
C ALA A 143 16.21 1.47 -14.76
N GLU A 144 17.30 1.78 -14.07
CA GLU A 144 18.65 1.70 -14.60
C GLU A 144 19.17 0.27 -14.76
N ARG A 145 18.66 -0.67 -13.96
CA ARG A 145 19.14 -2.07 -13.91
C ARG A 145 18.82 -2.86 -15.18
N ASP A 146 17.63 -2.68 -15.76
CA ASP A 146 17.21 -3.39 -16.96
C ASP A 146 17.43 -2.51 -18.20
N PRO A 147 18.14 -3.00 -19.23
CA PRO A 147 18.33 -2.29 -20.50
C PRO A 147 17.03 -1.79 -21.15
N LYS A 148 15.90 -2.48 -20.95
CA LYS A 148 14.58 -2.09 -21.50
C LYS A 148 13.96 -0.91 -20.78
N THR A 149 14.21 -0.74 -19.48
CA THR A 149 13.66 0.36 -18.68
C THR A 149 14.64 1.52 -18.51
N ARG A 150 15.94 1.29 -18.69
CA ARG A 150 17.01 2.31 -18.56
C ARG A 150 16.76 3.60 -19.34
N PRO A 151 16.25 3.59 -20.59
CA PRO A 151 15.95 4.83 -21.33
C PRO A 151 14.89 5.69 -20.63
N TYR A 152 14.08 5.12 -19.77
CA TYR A 152 12.97 5.78 -19.08
C TYR A 152 13.31 6.29 -17.68
N LYS A 153 14.55 6.15 -17.19
CA LYS A 153 14.94 6.56 -15.83
C LYS A 153 14.63 8.04 -15.54
N ASN A 154 14.82 8.92 -16.52
CA ASN A 154 14.51 10.34 -16.37
C ASN A 154 12.99 10.59 -16.29
N LEU A 155 12.19 9.84 -17.03
CA LEU A 155 10.73 9.86 -16.95
C LEU A 155 10.26 9.42 -15.56
N VAL A 156 10.78 8.29 -15.06
CA VAL A 156 10.48 7.78 -13.71
C VAL A 156 10.79 8.83 -12.66
N ASN A 157 11.98 9.42 -12.70
CA ASN A 157 12.37 10.47 -11.76
C ASN A 157 11.45 11.71 -11.86
N ALA A 158 11.14 12.18 -13.08
CA ALA A 158 10.32 13.36 -13.29
C ALA A 158 8.88 13.17 -12.80
N VAL A 159 8.26 12.03 -13.12
CA VAL A 159 6.89 11.70 -12.69
C VAL A 159 6.79 11.61 -11.17
N LEU A 160 7.67 10.84 -10.53
CA LEU A 160 7.61 10.64 -9.08
C LEU A 160 7.93 11.92 -8.31
N ARG A 161 8.91 12.71 -8.74
CA ARG A 161 9.19 14.03 -8.13
C ARG A 161 8.05 15.01 -8.36
N GLY A 162 7.40 14.95 -9.51
CA GLY A 162 6.20 15.73 -9.80
C GLY A 162 5.06 15.42 -8.83
N VAL A 163 4.80 14.14 -8.57
CA VAL A 163 3.79 13.73 -7.56
C VAL A 163 4.18 14.21 -6.16
N GLY A 164 5.46 14.09 -5.79
CA GLY A 164 5.94 14.54 -4.47
C GLY A 164 5.85 16.06 -4.28
N ARG A 165 5.97 16.85 -5.35
CA ARG A 165 5.89 18.32 -5.30
C ARG A 165 4.46 18.85 -5.33
N ASP A 166 3.64 18.32 -6.26
CA ASP A 166 2.32 18.86 -6.58
C ASP A 166 1.19 18.08 -5.89
N GLY A 167 1.53 16.99 -5.20
CA GLY A 167 0.57 16.05 -4.64
C GLY A 167 0.01 15.06 -5.67
N PRO A 168 -0.75 14.04 -5.21
CA PRO A 168 -1.34 13.02 -6.08
C PRO A 168 -2.49 13.56 -6.94
N GLY A 169 -3.10 14.68 -6.56
CA GLY A 169 -4.33 15.17 -7.16
C GLY A 169 -5.56 14.39 -6.68
N LEU A 170 -6.73 14.76 -7.19
CA LEU A 170 -7.98 14.11 -6.82
C LEU A 170 -8.06 12.71 -7.44
N THR A 171 -8.41 11.72 -6.62
CA THR A 171 -8.70 10.35 -7.02
C THR A 171 -9.99 9.89 -6.33
N THR A 172 -10.63 8.88 -6.88
CA THR A 172 -11.82 8.28 -6.28
C THR A 172 -11.53 6.84 -5.87
N ALA A 173 -12.13 6.38 -4.78
CA ALA A 173 -11.94 5.01 -4.31
C ALA A 173 -12.51 3.99 -5.32
N GLU A 174 -13.58 4.36 -6.01
CA GLU A 174 -14.24 3.55 -7.03
C GLU A 174 -13.32 3.22 -8.21
N ALA A 175 -12.30 4.05 -8.47
CA ALA A 175 -11.28 3.77 -9.48
C ALA A 175 -10.54 2.44 -9.23
N ASN A 176 -10.50 1.96 -7.99
CA ASN A 176 -9.88 0.68 -7.65
C ASN A 176 -10.76 -0.53 -7.96
N LEU A 177 -12.02 -0.31 -8.31
CA LEU A 177 -12.96 -1.37 -8.67
C LEU A 177 -13.01 -1.56 -10.18
N PRO A 178 -13.01 -2.82 -10.68
CA PRO A 178 -13.34 -3.07 -12.08
C PRO A 178 -14.74 -2.56 -12.41
N ASP A 179 -14.93 -1.98 -13.60
CA ASP A 179 -16.20 -1.37 -14.02
C ASP A 179 -17.40 -2.30 -13.86
N TRP A 180 -17.25 -3.57 -14.22
CA TRP A 180 -18.32 -4.56 -14.09
C TRP A 180 -18.75 -4.78 -12.64
N LEU A 181 -17.82 -4.70 -11.69
CA LEU A 181 -18.08 -4.86 -10.25
C LEU A 181 -18.73 -3.60 -9.69
N ALA A 182 -18.20 -2.43 -10.03
CA ALA A 182 -18.76 -1.14 -9.61
C ALA A 182 -20.23 -1.00 -10.10
N GLN A 183 -20.50 -1.31 -11.37
CA GLN A 183 -21.85 -1.29 -11.92
C GLN A 183 -22.79 -2.27 -11.21
N ARG A 184 -22.34 -3.50 -10.95
CA ARG A 184 -23.12 -4.52 -10.25
C ARG A 184 -23.45 -4.10 -8.83
N TRP A 185 -22.46 -3.60 -8.09
CA TRP A 185 -22.66 -3.15 -6.71
C TRP A 185 -23.57 -1.91 -6.63
N LYS A 186 -23.37 -0.97 -7.55
CA LYS A 186 -24.26 0.19 -7.67
C LYS A 186 -25.71 -0.21 -7.93
N ALA A 187 -25.94 -1.14 -8.83
CA ALA A 187 -27.28 -1.62 -9.15
C ALA A 187 -27.94 -2.39 -8.00
N THR A 188 -27.15 -3.13 -7.20
CA THR A 188 -27.66 -3.98 -6.12
C THR A 188 -27.84 -3.21 -4.82
N TYR A 189 -26.87 -2.34 -4.46
CA TYR A 189 -26.78 -1.72 -3.15
C TYR A 189 -26.93 -0.18 -3.17
N GLY A 190 -26.95 0.42 -4.34
CA GLY A 190 -27.02 1.88 -4.52
C GLY A 190 -25.66 2.58 -4.46
N GLU A 191 -25.66 3.87 -4.78
CA GLU A 191 -24.45 4.70 -4.90
C GLU A 191 -23.70 4.84 -3.56
N ALA A 192 -24.42 5.14 -2.49
CA ALA A 192 -23.82 5.33 -1.17
C ALA A 192 -23.10 4.07 -0.67
N ALA A 193 -23.69 2.91 -0.87
CA ALA A 193 -23.06 1.64 -0.52
C ALA A 193 -21.85 1.32 -1.40
N LEU A 194 -21.90 1.64 -2.70
CA LEU A 194 -20.75 1.49 -3.61
C LEU A 194 -19.55 2.28 -3.10
N ILE A 195 -19.74 3.55 -2.72
CA ILE A 195 -18.66 4.39 -2.18
C ILE A 195 -18.08 3.78 -0.90
N GLY A 196 -18.94 3.33 0.03
CA GLY A 196 -18.50 2.67 1.27
C GLY A 196 -17.72 1.38 1.01
N LEU A 197 -18.16 0.55 0.08
CA LEU A 197 -17.47 -0.67 -0.33
C LEU A 197 -16.12 -0.36 -0.99
N ALA A 198 -16.08 0.64 -1.88
CA ALA A 198 -14.86 1.06 -2.53
C ALA A 198 -13.82 1.60 -1.52
N LEU A 199 -14.25 2.37 -0.54
CA LEU A 199 -13.39 2.83 0.56
C LEU A 199 -12.87 1.66 1.39
N ALA A 200 -13.71 0.69 1.71
CA ALA A 200 -13.30 -0.49 2.47
C ALA A 200 -12.25 -1.34 1.74
N THR A 201 -12.30 -1.42 0.40
CA THR A 201 -11.30 -2.18 -0.37
C THR A 201 -9.91 -1.54 -0.37
N ARG A 202 -9.80 -0.25 -0.06
CA ARG A 202 -8.51 0.47 0.03
C ARG A 202 -7.70 0.08 1.25
N GLU A 203 -8.40 -0.27 2.32
CA GLU A 203 -7.78 -0.53 3.63
C GLU A 203 -7.28 -1.98 3.71
N GLU A 204 -6.23 -2.18 4.46
CA GLU A 204 -5.82 -3.53 4.82
C GLU A 204 -6.80 -4.10 5.84
N PRO A 205 -7.43 -5.26 5.56
CA PRO A 205 -8.40 -5.83 6.48
C PRO A 205 -7.74 -6.18 7.82
N ALA A 206 -8.51 -6.05 8.90
CA ALA A 206 -8.15 -6.61 10.18
C ALA A 206 -8.08 -8.15 10.09
N THR A 207 -7.37 -8.77 11.04
CA THR A 207 -7.35 -10.24 11.15
C THR A 207 -8.42 -10.67 12.14
N ASP A 208 -9.26 -11.61 11.73
CA ASP A 208 -10.26 -12.20 12.59
C ASP A 208 -9.80 -13.59 13.08
N LEU A 209 -9.97 -13.84 14.35
CA LEU A 209 -9.64 -15.08 15.04
C LEU A 209 -10.91 -15.70 15.60
N THR A 210 -11.19 -16.96 15.31
CA THR A 210 -12.28 -17.70 15.95
C THR A 210 -11.74 -18.39 17.18
N ALA A 211 -12.28 -18.06 18.36
CA ALA A 211 -11.92 -18.70 19.62
C ALA A 211 -12.44 -20.14 19.67
N LYS A 212 -11.63 -21.07 20.17
CA LYS A 212 -12.03 -22.45 20.44
C LYS A 212 -13.07 -22.48 21.58
N PRO A 213 -14.04 -23.40 21.57
CA PRO A 213 -14.91 -23.59 22.69
C PRO A 213 -14.17 -23.73 24.04
N GLY A 214 -14.56 -22.96 25.04
CA GLY A 214 -13.89 -22.89 26.34
C GLY A 214 -12.85 -21.79 26.47
N VAL A 215 -12.46 -21.13 25.40
CA VAL A 215 -11.62 -19.93 25.43
C VAL A 215 -12.51 -18.70 25.52
N ASP A 216 -12.25 -17.82 26.51
CA ASP A 216 -12.99 -16.55 26.63
C ASP A 216 -12.54 -15.57 25.51
N PRO A 217 -13.47 -15.15 24.61
CA PRO A 217 -13.14 -14.20 23.56
C PRO A 217 -12.65 -12.85 24.08
N ALA A 218 -13.06 -12.43 25.29
CA ALA A 218 -12.60 -11.17 25.87
C ALA A 218 -11.15 -11.24 26.34
N GLU A 219 -10.75 -12.36 26.95
CA GLU A 219 -9.35 -12.61 27.35
C GLU A 219 -8.46 -12.75 26.09
N LEU A 220 -8.93 -13.46 25.07
CA LEU A 220 -8.23 -13.57 23.79
C LEU A 220 -8.06 -12.19 23.16
N ALA A 221 -9.11 -11.38 23.11
CA ALA A 221 -9.06 -10.01 22.56
C ALA A 221 -8.01 -9.16 23.28
N ALA A 222 -7.98 -9.21 24.61
CA ALA A 222 -6.98 -8.49 25.39
C ALA A 222 -5.54 -8.93 25.05
N SER A 223 -5.31 -10.24 24.84
CA SER A 223 -3.98 -10.81 24.54
C SER A 223 -3.45 -10.42 23.16
N VAL A 224 -4.33 -10.15 22.19
CA VAL A 224 -3.97 -9.80 20.81
C VAL A 224 -4.27 -8.32 20.48
N GLU A 225 -4.54 -7.49 21.48
CA GLU A 225 -4.90 -6.07 21.30
C GLU A 225 -6.08 -5.89 20.33
N GLY A 226 -7.09 -6.74 20.48
CA GLY A 226 -8.24 -6.83 19.60
C GLY A 226 -9.57 -6.49 20.28
N GLU A 227 -10.64 -6.74 19.57
CA GLU A 227 -12.03 -6.54 19.96
C GLU A 227 -12.79 -7.86 19.83
N ALA A 228 -13.55 -8.23 20.88
CA ALA A 228 -14.43 -9.39 20.82
C ALA A 228 -15.70 -9.06 20.03
N LEU A 229 -15.96 -9.82 18.98
CA LEU A 229 -17.16 -9.72 18.14
C LEU A 229 -18.22 -10.76 18.55
N PRO A 230 -19.49 -10.55 18.19
CA PRO A 230 -20.52 -11.56 18.40
C PRO A 230 -20.16 -12.93 17.84
N GLY A 231 -20.43 -14.00 18.61
CA GLY A 231 -20.24 -15.38 18.17
C GLY A 231 -18.81 -15.92 18.39
N GLY A 232 -18.02 -15.36 19.30
CA GLY A 232 -16.71 -15.91 19.68
C GLY A 232 -15.59 -15.60 18.68
N THR A 233 -15.77 -14.61 17.84
CA THR A 233 -14.70 -14.10 16.96
C THR A 233 -14.01 -12.90 17.64
N VAL A 234 -12.71 -12.80 17.48
CA VAL A 234 -11.90 -11.66 17.92
C VAL A 234 -11.29 -11.00 16.69
N ARG A 235 -11.49 -9.70 16.55
CA ARG A 235 -10.91 -8.89 15.48
C ARG A 235 -9.70 -8.13 16.00
N THR A 236 -8.56 -8.22 15.31
CA THR A 236 -7.36 -7.48 15.69
C THR A 236 -6.71 -6.78 14.50
N GLY A 237 -6.15 -5.60 14.77
CA GLY A 237 -5.26 -4.88 13.86
C GLY A 237 -3.80 -5.33 13.94
N LYS A 238 -3.47 -6.31 14.80
CA LYS A 238 -2.11 -6.82 14.98
C LYS A 238 -1.54 -7.30 13.65
N ARG A 239 -0.25 -7.06 13.45
CA ARG A 239 0.50 -7.44 12.24
C ARG A 239 1.66 -8.35 12.61
N GLY A 240 2.21 -9.03 11.61
CA GLY A 240 3.36 -9.89 11.77
C GLY A 240 3.02 -11.36 11.60
N ASP A 241 3.92 -12.21 12.09
CA ASP A 241 3.74 -13.66 12.02
C ASP A 241 2.68 -14.13 13.02
N VAL A 242 1.56 -14.60 12.49
CA VAL A 242 0.42 -15.11 13.28
C VAL A 242 0.83 -16.26 14.20
N ALA A 243 1.81 -17.09 13.79
CA ALA A 243 2.31 -18.18 14.61
C ALA A 243 2.99 -17.70 15.91
N SER A 244 3.43 -16.45 15.95
CA SER A 244 4.03 -15.85 17.15
C SER A 244 3.02 -15.26 18.13
N TRP A 245 1.72 -15.26 17.79
CA TRP A 245 0.70 -14.62 18.64
C TRP A 245 0.28 -15.51 19.81
N PRO A 246 -0.10 -14.92 20.96
CA PRO A 246 -0.54 -15.67 22.12
C PRO A 246 -1.67 -16.64 21.79
N GLY A 247 -1.58 -17.88 22.31
CA GLY A 247 -2.59 -18.92 22.12
C GLY A 247 -2.49 -19.70 20.79
N PHE A 248 -1.62 -19.31 19.85
CA PHE A 248 -1.45 -20.06 18.58
C PHE A 248 -0.94 -21.48 18.81
N GLU A 249 0.17 -21.63 19.51
CA GLU A 249 0.78 -22.93 19.81
C GLU A 249 -0.13 -23.83 20.69
N ALA A 250 -0.94 -23.21 21.55
CA ALA A 250 -1.92 -23.92 22.38
C ALA A 250 -3.16 -24.37 21.57
N GLY A 251 -3.34 -23.84 20.37
CA GLY A 251 -4.52 -24.11 19.55
C GLY A 251 -5.79 -23.53 20.14
N ASP A 252 -5.69 -22.36 20.82
CA ASP A 252 -6.80 -21.70 21.47
C ASP A 252 -7.75 -21.00 20.49
N TRP A 253 -7.28 -20.79 19.28
CA TRP A 253 -7.99 -20.13 18.19
C TRP A 253 -7.40 -20.48 16.83
N TRP A 254 -8.12 -20.12 15.77
CA TRP A 254 -7.62 -20.16 14.38
C TRP A 254 -8.04 -18.90 13.63
N VAL A 255 -7.32 -18.59 12.55
CA VAL A 255 -7.64 -17.46 11.66
C VAL A 255 -8.88 -17.81 10.85
N GLN A 256 -9.95 -17.04 11.03
CA GLN A 256 -11.18 -17.18 10.28
C GLN A 256 -11.96 -15.85 10.32
N ASP A 257 -12.32 -15.34 9.16
CA ASP A 257 -13.18 -14.16 9.02
C ASP A 257 -14.53 -14.36 9.74
N ALA A 258 -15.00 -13.33 10.44
CA ALA A 258 -16.25 -13.39 11.23
C ALA A 258 -17.46 -13.80 10.37
N ALA A 259 -17.57 -13.28 9.15
CA ALA A 259 -18.64 -13.65 8.24
C ALA A 259 -18.49 -15.10 7.73
N ALA A 260 -17.25 -15.56 7.54
CA ALA A 260 -16.98 -16.94 7.15
C ALA A 260 -17.31 -17.95 8.27
N ALA A 261 -17.39 -17.52 9.52
CA ALA A 261 -17.80 -18.34 10.65
C ALA A 261 -19.34 -18.52 10.76
N VAL A 262 -20.13 -17.64 10.14
CA VAL A 262 -21.60 -17.68 10.25
C VAL A 262 -22.24 -18.95 9.71
N PRO A 263 -21.87 -19.50 8.52
CA PRO A 263 -22.52 -20.69 7.99
C PRO A 263 -22.43 -21.92 8.89
N ALA A 264 -21.26 -22.18 9.51
CA ALA A 264 -21.11 -23.32 10.41
C ALA A 264 -21.95 -23.17 11.69
N ARG A 265 -22.09 -21.93 12.21
CA ARG A 265 -22.98 -21.63 13.35
C ARG A 265 -24.47 -21.83 12.99
N LEU A 266 -24.89 -21.40 11.79
CA LEU A 266 -26.27 -21.57 11.34
C LEU A 266 -26.62 -23.04 11.09
N LEU A 267 -25.63 -23.86 10.69
CA LEU A 267 -25.82 -25.31 10.54
C LEU A 267 -26.16 -25.98 11.88
N ALA A 268 -25.62 -25.47 12.98
CA ALA A 268 -25.93 -25.88 14.36
C ALA A 268 -25.84 -27.41 14.57
N VAL A 269 -24.79 -28.05 14.05
CA VAL A 269 -24.53 -29.50 14.13
C VAL A 269 -24.53 -29.95 15.60
N LYS A 270 -25.18 -31.04 15.87
CA LYS A 270 -25.28 -31.63 17.23
C LYS A 270 -24.42 -32.88 17.32
N ALA A 271 -24.07 -33.21 18.53
CA ALA A 271 -23.34 -34.48 18.83
C ALA A 271 -24.09 -35.69 18.24
N GLY A 272 -23.39 -36.53 17.50
CA GLY A 272 -23.93 -37.72 16.81
C GLY A 272 -24.45 -37.44 15.40
N GLU A 273 -24.50 -36.22 14.94
CA GLU A 273 -24.81 -35.88 13.53
C GLU A 273 -23.57 -35.96 12.66
N THR A 274 -23.78 -36.21 11.35
CA THR A 274 -22.71 -36.24 10.36
C THR A 274 -22.76 -34.95 9.53
N ALA A 275 -21.65 -34.22 9.48
CA ALA A 275 -21.48 -33.03 8.65
C ALA A 275 -20.44 -33.28 7.55
N LEU A 276 -20.68 -32.75 6.36
CA LEU A 276 -19.76 -32.83 5.23
C LEU A 276 -19.35 -31.42 4.80
N ASP A 277 -18.06 -31.13 4.88
CA ASP A 277 -17.48 -29.88 4.38
C ASP A 277 -16.88 -30.09 2.98
N LEU A 278 -17.57 -29.64 1.94
CA LEU A 278 -17.14 -29.76 0.54
C LEU A 278 -16.07 -28.72 0.15
N CYS A 279 -15.83 -27.71 0.98
CA CYS A 279 -14.84 -26.65 0.77
C CYS A 279 -13.92 -26.53 2.01
N ALA A 280 -13.43 -27.66 2.50
CA ALA A 280 -12.74 -27.76 3.79
C ALA A 280 -11.48 -26.89 3.92
N ALA A 281 -10.67 -26.80 2.86
CA ALA A 281 -9.42 -26.02 2.91
C ALA A 281 -9.70 -24.50 3.01
N PRO A 282 -8.96 -23.76 3.82
CA PRO A 282 -7.83 -24.15 4.69
C PRO A 282 -8.24 -24.72 6.08
N GLY A 283 -9.50 -24.96 6.35
CA GLY A 283 -9.95 -25.65 7.55
C GLY A 283 -10.82 -24.85 8.52
N GLY A 284 -11.00 -23.55 8.32
CA GLY A 284 -11.68 -22.70 9.28
C GLY A 284 -13.09 -23.17 9.68
N LYS A 285 -13.95 -23.56 8.72
CA LYS A 285 -15.28 -24.11 9.02
C LYS A 285 -15.23 -25.55 9.53
N THR A 286 -14.30 -26.35 8.99
CA THR A 286 -14.07 -27.73 9.46
C THR A 286 -13.66 -27.75 10.93
N LEU A 287 -12.70 -26.89 11.33
CA LEU A 287 -12.30 -26.74 12.72
C LEU A 287 -13.47 -26.30 13.60
N GLN A 288 -14.29 -25.38 13.12
CA GLN A 288 -15.45 -24.89 13.85
C GLN A 288 -16.55 -25.97 14.02
N LEU A 289 -16.70 -26.87 13.05
CA LEU A 289 -17.65 -27.98 13.15
C LEU A 289 -17.14 -29.12 14.04
N ALA A 290 -15.79 -29.27 14.13
CA ALA A 290 -15.15 -30.31 14.94
C ALA A 290 -14.94 -29.90 16.41
N ALA A 291 -14.95 -28.61 16.72
CA ALA A 291 -14.74 -28.06 18.04
C ALA A 291 -16.04 -28.00 18.86
#